data_4ae07f4eae2272afe01ed42bfe77a9c4
#
_entry.id   4ae07f4eae2272afe01ed42bfe77a9c4
#
_cell.length_a   1.000
_cell.length_b   1.000
_cell.length_c   1.000
_cell.angle_alpha   90.00
_cell.angle_beta   90.00
_cell.angle_gamma   90.00
#
_symmetry.space_group_name_H-M   'P 1'
#
loop_
_entity.id
_entity.type
_entity.pdbx_description
1 polymer ?
#
loop_
_entity_poly.entity_id
_entity_poly.type
_entity_poly.pdbx_seq_one_letter_code
_entity_poly.pdbx_strand_id
1 'polypeptide(L)'
;IMSKTSFGNKVYLVGTNAKSAKFAGINVKKTTLCCYMISGILSAVAGLVSLSRLNSAKADFGTSYTMQTILVAVLGGINPDGGFGNIPGIAFAVIILQTLSSYLNQFPAISNYYRDMIWGIALLAVLVFNIYISKRRAKKAASK
;
A
#
# COMPACT_ATOMS: atom_id res chain seq x y z
N ILE A 1 -11.72 3.22 -12.02
CA ILE A 1 -11.10 2.81 -13.29
C ILE A 1 -10.64 1.35 -13.16
N MET A 2 -9.85 0.97 -12.15
CA MET A 2 -9.30 -0.39 -12.00
C MET A 2 -10.37 -1.50 -11.94
N SER A 3 -11.46 -1.34 -11.20
CA SER A 3 -12.52 -2.35 -11.07
C SER A 3 -13.44 -2.50 -12.29
N LYS A 4 -13.41 -1.55 -13.21
CA LYS A 4 -14.28 -1.52 -14.41
C LYS A 4 -13.55 -1.79 -15.73
N THR A 5 -12.22 -2.02 -15.69
CA THR A 5 -11.42 -2.28 -16.89
C THR A 5 -11.00 -3.74 -16.97
N SER A 6 -10.91 -4.26 -18.19
CA SER A 6 -10.39 -5.61 -18.46
C SER A 6 -8.98 -5.83 -17.89
N PHE A 7 -8.16 -4.77 -17.89
CA PHE A 7 -6.81 -4.80 -17.30
C PHE A 7 -6.87 -4.96 -15.77
N GLY A 8 -7.71 -4.20 -15.08
CA GLY A 8 -7.87 -4.31 -13.64
C GLY A 8 -8.32 -5.70 -13.20
N ASN A 9 -9.29 -6.30 -13.91
CA ASN A 9 -9.72 -7.68 -13.63
C ASN A 9 -8.59 -8.70 -13.79
N LYS A 10 -7.74 -8.55 -14.82
CA LYS A 10 -6.55 -9.39 -15.00
C LYS A 10 -5.57 -9.24 -13.85
N VAL A 11 -5.34 -8.00 -13.39
CA VAL A 11 -4.45 -7.71 -12.24
C VAL A 11 -4.96 -8.38 -10.97
N TYR A 12 -6.27 -8.28 -10.69
CA TYR A 12 -6.90 -8.95 -9.55
C TYR A 12 -6.74 -10.48 -9.60
N LEU A 13 -7.02 -11.08 -10.74
CA LEU A 13 -6.90 -12.54 -10.93
C LEU A 13 -5.46 -13.01 -10.76
N VAL A 14 -4.49 -12.29 -11.33
CA VAL A 14 -3.06 -12.60 -11.17
C VAL A 14 -2.63 -12.43 -9.72
N GLY A 15 -3.13 -11.40 -9.02
CA GLY A 15 -2.83 -11.14 -7.61
C GLY A 15 -3.41 -12.20 -6.66
N THR A 16 -4.57 -12.77 -6.98
CA THR A 16 -5.19 -13.83 -6.17
C THR A 16 -4.46 -15.17 -6.35
N ASN A 17 -4.25 -15.59 -7.58
CA ASN A 17 -3.54 -16.84 -7.88
C ASN A 17 -2.97 -16.81 -9.31
N ALA A 18 -1.66 -16.59 -9.40
CA ALA A 18 -0.96 -16.52 -10.68
C ALA A 18 -1.03 -17.83 -11.51
N LYS A 19 -1.09 -19.00 -10.83
CA LYS A 19 -1.22 -20.30 -11.52
C LYS A 19 -2.60 -20.43 -12.16
N SER A 20 -3.66 -20.15 -11.41
CA SER A 20 -5.04 -20.19 -11.90
C SER A 20 -5.28 -19.17 -13.02
N ALA A 21 -4.71 -17.97 -12.91
CA ALA A 21 -4.77 -16.95 -13.97
C ALA A 21 -4.10 -17.42 -15.28
N LYS A 22 -3.00 -18.15 -15.18
CA LYS A 22 -2.33 -18.75 -16.34
C LYS A 22 -3.19 -19.82 -17.03
N PHE A 23 -3.89 -20.67 -16.26
CA PHE A 23 -4.83 -21.66 -16.80
C PHE A 23 -6.04 -21.00 -17.45
N ALA A 24 -6.48 -19.83 -16.97
CA ALA A 24 -7.53 -19.03 -17.60
C ALA A 24 -7.08 -18.26 -18.86
N GLY A 25 -5.88 -18.54 -19.39
CA GLY A 25 -5.37 -17.93 -20.61
C GLY A 25 -4.80 -16.52 -20.42
N ILE A 26 -4.65 -16.03 -19.17
CA ILE A 26 -4.09 -14.70 -18.89
C ILE A 26 -2.57 -14.76 -18.97
N ASN A 27 -1.98 -13.86 -19.77
CA ASN A 27 -0.54 -13.74 -19.83
C ASN A 27 -0.02 -12.99 -18.59
N VAL A 28 0.33 -13.77 -17.55
CA VAL A 28 0.81 -13.27 -16.26
C VAL A 28 2.01 -12.34 -16.43
N LYS A 29 2.99 -12.72 -17.27
CA LYS A 29 4.21 -11.92 -17.49
C LYS A 29 3.89 -10.53 -18.04
N LYS A 30 3.03 -10.44 -19.07
CA LYS A 30 2.63 -9.15 -19.65
C LYS A 30 1.85 -8.31 -18.65
N THR A 31 0.93 -8.89 -17.90
CA THR A 31 0.13 -8.17 -16.89
C THR A 31 1.02 -7.60 -15.79
N THR A 32 1.94 -8.41 -15.27
CA THR A 32 2.90 -7.97 -14.24
C THR A 32 3.82 -6.89 -14.77
N LEU A 33 4.35 -7.03 -15.99
CA LEU A 33 5.20 -6.01 -16.61
C LEU A 33 4.47 -4.66 -16.72
N CYS A 34 3.23 -4.67 -17.21
CA CYS A 34 2.42 -3.44 -17.29
C CYS A 34 2.18 -2.80 -15.92
N CYS A 35 1.94 -3.60 -14.87
CA CYS A 35 1.82 -3.06 -13.50
C CYS A 35 3.09 -2.36 -13.04
N TYR A 36 4.25 -2.96 -13.25
CA TYR A 36 5.53 -2.35 -12.89
C TYR A 36 5.84 -1.10 -13.72
N MET A 37 5.49 -1.09 -15.00
CA MET A 37 5.64 0.11 -15.84
C MET A 37 4.80 1.27 -15.31
N ILE A 38 3.54 1.04 -15.01
CA ILE A 38 2.64 2.07 -14.46
C ILE A 38 3.16 2.56 -13.11
N SER A 39 3.57 1.65 -12.24
CA SER A 39 4.16 1.98 -10.93
C SER A 39 5.43 2.82 -11.09
N GLY A 40 6.31 2.46 -12.04
CA GLY A 40 7.54 3.21 -12.32
C GLY A 40 7.27 4.63 -12.81
N ILE A 41 6.30 4.82 -13.70
CA ILE A 41 5.89 6.15 -14.20
C ILE A 41 5.35 7.00 -13.03
N LEU A 42 4.48 6.44 -12.20
CA LEU A 42 3.93 7.16 -11.04
C LEU A 42 5.02 7.51 -10.02
N SER A 43 5.97 6.61 -9.81
CA SER A 43 7.13 6.84 -8.93
C SER A 43 8.04 7.95 -9.47
N ALA A 44 8.27 7.99 -10.79
CA ALA A 44 9.05 9.06 -11.42
C ALA A 44 8.38 10.43 -11.25
N VAL A 45 7.06 10.50 -11.45
CA VAL A 45 6.29 11.75 -11.23
C VAL A 45 6.38 12.18 -9.77
N ALA A 46 6.22 11.25 -8.81
CA ALA A 46 6.35 11.55 -7.39
C ALA A 46 7.76 12.04 -7.03
N GLY A 47 8.79 11.45 -7.64
CA GLY A 47 10.18 11.88 -7.49
C GLY A 47 10.42 13.31 -7.99
N LEU A 48 9.88 13.65 -9.16
CA LEU A 48 9.96 15.01 -9.71
C LEU A 48 9.28 16.05 -8.81
N VAL A 49 8.09 15.74 -8.31
CA VAL A 49 7.37 16.62 -7.38
C VAL A 49 8.15 16.79 -6.07
N SER A 50 8.74 15.73 -5.55
CA SER A 50 9.55 15.78 -4.33
C SER A 50 10.82 16.61 -4.54
N LEU A 51 11.49 16.44 -5.68
CA LEU A 51 12.69 17.23 -6.06
C LEU A 51 12.37 18.72 -6.14
N SER A 52 11.25 19.06 -6.80
CA SER A 52 10.80 20.45 -6.93
C SER A 52 10.49 21.10 -5.57
N ARG A 53 9.95 20.33 -4.62
CA ARG A 53 9.58 20.84 -3.29
C ARG A 53 10.77 21.00 -2.35
N LEU A 54 11.72 20.06 -2.40
CA LEU A 54 12.84 20.00 -1.44
C LEU A 54 14.11 20.67 -1.97
N ASN A 55 14.15 20.93 -3.28
CA ASN A 55 15.31 21.48 -3.99
C ASN A 55 16.63 20.74 -3.68
N SER A 56 16.52 19.47 -3.30
CA SER A 56 17.64 18.57 -3.01
C SER A 56 17.28 17.13 -3.38
N ALA A 57 18.25 16.38 -3.88
CA ALA A 57 18.14 14.97 -4.19
C ALA A 57 19.07 14.17 -3.29
N LYS A 58 18.53 13.21 -2.54
CA LYS A 58 19.27 12.26 -1.74
C LYS A 58 18.83 10.86 -2.14
N ALA A 59 19.79 9.97 -2.43
CA ALA A 59 19.50 8.61 -2.88
C ALA A 59 18.66 7.81 -1.86
N ASP A 60 18.81 8.11 -0.59
CA ASP A 60 18.20 7.40 0.55
C ASP A 60 16.85 8.00 1.01
N PHE A 61 16.36 9.01 0.29
CA PHE A 61 15.15 9.75 0.69
C PHE A 61 13.89 8.87 0.75
N GLY A 62 13.81 7.85 -0.12
CA GLY A 62 12.67 6.93 -0.20
C GLY A 62 12.59 5.91 0.92
N THR A 63 13.70 5.61 1.60
CA THR A 63 13.79 4.52 2.58
C THR A 63 12.90 4.78 3.79
N SER A 64 12.87 6.00 4.31
CA SER A 64 12.02 6.40 5.44
C SER A 64 10.52 6.32 5.14
N TYR A 65 10.11 6.42 3.86
CA TYR A 65 8.71 6.31 3.46
C TYR A 65 8.23 4.87 3.25
N THR A 66 9.16 3.90 3.19
CA THR A 66 8.79 2.49 2.90
C THR A 66 7.86 1.93 3.96
N MET A 67 8.19 2.08 5.24
CA MET A 67 7.35 1.61 6.35
C MET A 67 5.98 2.31 6.36
N GLN A 68 5.97 3.61 6.13
CA GLN A 68 4.74 4.41 6.06
C GLN A 68 3.85 3.96 4.89
N THR A 69 4.43 3.66 3.73
CA THR A 69 3.68 3.21 2.55
C THR A 69 3.03 1.85 2.78
N ILE A 70 3.75 0.91 3.40
CA ILE A 70 3.20 -0.41 3.78
C ILE A 70 2.03 -0.23 4.74
N LEU A 71 2.18 0.63 5.74
CA LEU A 71 1.13 0.92 6.72
C LEU A 71 -0.11 1.53 6.04
N VAL A 72 0.06 2.49 5.11
CA VAL A 72 -1.02 3.06 4.29
C VAL A 72 -1.75 1.95 3.52
N ALA A 73 -1.02 1.04 2.90
CA ALA A 73 -1.59 -0.04 2.10
C ALA A 73 -2.44 -0.98 2.96
N VAL A 74 -1.91 -1.43 4.10
CA VAL A 74 -2.60 -2.34 5.02
C VAL A 74 -3.81 -1.66 5.68
N LEU A 75 -3.66 -0.41 6.14
CA LEU A 75 -4.75 0.38 6.74
C LEU A 75 -5.83 0.69 5.70
N GLY A 76 -5.45 0.93 4.45
CA GLY A 76 -6.36 1.14 3.32
C GLY A 76 -7.13 -0.12 2.90
N GLY A 77 -6.83 -1.28 3.51
CA GLY A 77 -7.54 -2.52 3.25
C GLY A 77 -7.02 -3.31 2.05
N ILE A 78 -5.75 -3.12 1.69
CA ILE A 78 -5.06 -4.01 0.75
C ILE A 78 -4.66 -5.27 1.51
N ASN A 79 -4.99 -6.43 0.93
CA ASN A 79 -4.47 -7.68 1.44
C ASN A 79 -2.99 -7.84 1.02
N PRO A 80 -2.05 -8.03 1.96
CA PRO A 80 -0.63 -8.25 1.64
C PRO A 80 -0.41 -9.46 0.73
N ASP A 81 -1.26 -10.48 0.83
CA ASP A 81 -1.20 -11.68 0.00
C ASP A 81 -1.72 -11.46 -1.42
N GLY A 82 -2.26 -10.27 -1.74
CA GLY A 82 -2.77 -9.89 -3.06
C GLY A 82 -4.25 -10.21 -3.28
N GLY A 83 -4.73 -9.87 -4.47
CA GLY A 83 -6.09 -10.19 -4.95
C GLY A 83 -7.21 -9.27 -4.47
N PHE A 84 -7.03 -8.51 -3.40
CA PHE A 84 -8.04 -7.61 -2.85
C PHE A 84 -7.43 -6.26 -2.46
N GLY A 85 -8.11 -5.19 -2.82
CA GLY A 85 -7.72 -3.84 -2.43
C GLY A 85 -8.85 -2.85 -2.68
N ASN A 86 -8.99 -1.87 -1.79
CA ASN A 86 -10.00 -0.81 -1.89
C ASN A 86 -9.30 0.55 -2.08
N ILE A 87 -9.36 1.09 -3.30
CA ILE A 87 -8.71 2.36 -3.64
C ILE A 87 -9.23 3.53 -2.79
N PRO A 88 -10.55 3.71 -2.56
CA PRO A 88 -11.05 4.72 -1.62
C PRO A 88 -10.48 4.58 -0.21
N GLY A 89 -10.37 3.34 0.30
CA GLY A 89 -9.77 3.08 1.61
C GLY A 89 -8.33 3.56 1.71
N ILE A 90 -7.53 3.35 0.65
CA ILE A 90 -6.15 3.85 0.58
C ILE A 90 -6.11 5.37 0.62
N ALA A 91 -6.99 6.06 -0.11
CA ALA A 91 -7.04 7.52 -0.13
C ALA A 91 -7.32 8.09 1.28
N PHE A 92 -8.28 7.51 2.00
CA PHE A 92 -8.54 7.89 3.39
C PHE A 92 -7.36 7.57 4.33
N ALA A 93 -6.73 6.41 4.16
CA ALA A 93 -5.55 6.03 4.94
C ALA A 93 -4.39 7.02 4.73
N VAL A 94 -4.14 7.45 3.48
CA VAL A 94 -3.12 8.46 3.15
C VAL A 94 -3.41 9.77 3.90
N ILE A 95 -4.65 10.27 3.86
CA ILE A 95 -5.02 11.53 4.53
C ILE A 95 -4.78 11.44 6.04
N ILE A 96 -5.25 10.36 6.68
CA ILE A 96 -5.10 10.13 8.12
C ILE A 96 -3.63 10.09 8.51
N LEU A 97 -2.83 9.28 7.80
CA LEU A 97 -1.42 9.12 8.14
C LEU A 97 -0.59 10.35 7.79
N GLN A 98 -0.95 11.08 6.75
CA GLN A 98 -0.28 12.34 6.42
C GLN A 98 -0.56 13.43 7.46
N THR A 99 -1.78 13.47 7.99
CA THR A 99 -2.13 14.38 9.10
C THR A 99 -1.33 14.02 10.35
N LEU A 100 -1.26 12.73 10.69
CA LEU A 100 -0.46 12.24 11.82
C LEU A 100 1.03 12.55 11.64
N SER A 101 1.56 12.33 10.43
CA SER A 101 2.96 12.66 10.10
C SER A 101 3.24 14.15 10.25
N SER A 102 2.33 15.00 9.78
CA SER A 102 2.44 16.46 9.93
C SER A 102 2.45 16.89 11.40
N TYR A 103 1.60 16.25 12.21
CA TYR A 103 1.57 16.50 13.65
C TYR A 103 2.88 16.10 14.34
N LEU A 104 3.42 14.93 14.03
CA LEU A 104 4.71 14.47 14.55
C LEU A 104 5.88 15.38 14.13
N ASN A 105 5.77 16.01 12.96
CA ASN A 105 6.78 16.95 12.47
C ASN A 105 6.83 18.26 13.25
N GLN A 106 5.80 18.61 14.00
CA GLN A 106 5.78 19.83 14.83
C GLN A 106 6.63 19.69 16.11
N PHE A 107 7.02 18.47 16.47
CA PHE A 107 7.84 18.23 17.65
C PHE A 107 9.31 17.98 17.24
N PRO A 108 10.17 19.02 17.23
CA PRO A 108 11.58 18.90 16.81
C PRO A 108 12.41 18.02 17.75
N ALA A 109 11.93 17.76 18.96
CA ALA A 109 12.58 16.87 19.93
C ALA A 109 12.51 15.38 19.53
N ILE A 110 11.65 15.00 18.56
CA ILE A 110 11.51 13.64 18.10
C ILE A 110 12.51 13.38 16.97
N SER A 111 13.60 12.68 17.28
CA SER A 111 14.57 12.21 16.29
C SER A 111 13.92 11.31 15.22
N ASN A 112 14.48 11.29 14.01
CA ASN A 112 14.00 10.44 12.90
C ASN A 112 13.91 8.95 13.30
N TYR A 113 14.79 8.46 14.18
CA TYR A 113 14.76 7.09 14.69
C TYR A 113 13.48 6.77 15.47
N TYR A 114 13.00 7.72 16.29
CA TYR A 114 11.74 7.54 17.02
C TYR A 114 10.53 7.53 16.08
N ARG A 115 10.59 8.25 14.98
CA ARG A 115 9.54 8.21 13.96
C ARG A 115 9.42 6.84 13.32
N ASP A 116 10.53 6.26 12.88
CA ASP A 116 10.52 4.94 12.27
C ASP A 116 10.03 3.87 13.26
N MET A 117 10.37 4.00 14.54
CA MET A 117 9.84 3.15 15.61
C MET A 117 8.32 3.31 15.80
N ILE A 118 7.82 4.54 15.80
CA ILE A 118 6.37 4.82 15.89
C ILE A 118 5.64 4.20 14.69
N TRP A 119 6.16 4.35 13.48
CA TRP A 119 5.59 3.75 12.28
C TRP A 119 5.61 2.22 12.34
N GLY A 120 6.69 1.60 12.83
CA GLY A 120 6.77 0.16 13.02
C GLY A 120 5.74 -0.37 14.03
N ILE A 121 5.59 0.29 15.17
CA ILE A 121 4.59 -0.07 16.18
C ILE A 121 3.17 0.11 15.64
N ALA A 122 2.90 1.20 14.93
CA ALA A 122 1.61 1.45 14.31
C ALA A 122 1.27 0.36 13.27
N LEU A 123 2.25 -0.07 12.46
CA LEU A 123 2.08 -1.14 11.49
C LEU A 123 1.70 -2.46 12.18
N LEU A 124 2.43 -2.83 13.23
CA LEU A 124 2.13 -4.05 14.00
C LEU A 124 0.73 -4.01 14.62
N ALA A 125 0.34 -2.87 15.20
CA ALA A 125 -0.99 -2.69 15.78
C ALA A 125 -2.10 -2.87 14.73
N VAL A 126 -1.94 -2.26 13.55
CA VAL A 126 -2.91 -2.37 12.45
C VAL A 126 -2.98 -3.80 11.91
N LEU A 127 -1.85 -4.48 11.75
CA LEU A 127 -1.81 -5.88 11.31
C LEU A 127 -2.52 -6.81 12.29
N VAL A 128 -2.24 -6.69 13.58
CA VAL A 128 -2.90 -7.49 14.64
C VAL A 128 -4.42 -7.22 14.63
N PHE A 129 -4.82 -5.96 14.52
CA PHE A 129 -6.22 -5.58 14.46
C PHE A 129 -6.93 -6.13 13.22
N ASN A 130 -6.27 -6.11 12.07
CA ASN A 130 -6.80 -6.64 10.81
C ASN A 130 -6.97 -8.17 10.88
N ILE A 131 -5.98 -8.89 11.43
CA ILE A 131 -6.08 -10.34 11.66
C ILE A 131 -7.23 -10.67 12.61
N TYR A 132 -7.40 -9.89 13.67
CA TYR A 132 -8.49 -10.10 14.64
C TYR A 132 -9.87 -9.91 14.00
N ILE A 133 -10.06 -8.86 13.21
CA ILE A 133 -11.31 -8.62 12.47
C ILE A 133 -11.56 -9.72 11.44
N SER A 134 -10.53 -10.13 10.70
CA SER A 134 -10.64 -11.19 9.70
C SER A 134 -11.08 -12.52 10.34
N LYS A 135 -10.50 -12.89 11.48
CA LYS A 135 -10.91 -14.08 12.25
C LYS A 135 -12.35 -13.98 12.75
N ARG A 136 -12.79 -12.81 13.20
CA ARG A 136 -14.19 -12.61 13.62
C ARG A 136 -15.18 -12.75 12.46
N ARG A 137 -14.83 -12.23 11.27
CA ARG A 137 -15.65 -12.37 10.05
C ARG A 137 -15.74 -13.82 9.59
N ALA A 138 -14.63 -14.55 9.61
CA ALA A 138 -14.60 -15.98 9.28
C ALA A 138 -15.47 -16.81 10.25
N LYS A 139 -15.41 -16.55 11.56
CA LYS A 139 -16.31 -17.22 12.54
C LYS A 139 -17.79 -16.93 12.29
N LYS A 140 -18.16 -15.70 11.94
CA LYS A 140 -19.56 -15.36 11.61
C LYS A 140 -20.05 -15.98 10.31
N ALA A 141 -19.16 -16.23 9.34
CA ALA A 141 -19.50 -16.90 8.09
C ALA A 141 -19.68 -18.43 8.27
N ALA A 142 -18.96 -19.04 9.20
CA ALA A 142 -19.09 -20.47 9.53
C ALA A 142 -20.29 -20.79 10.45
N SER A 143 -20.93 -19.77 11.04
CA SER A 143 -22.11 -19.92 11.93
C SER A 143 -23.43 -19.65 11.19
N LYS A 144 -23.42 -19.45 9.87
CA LYS A 144 -24.59 -19.39 8.98
C LYS A 144 -24.61 -20.58 8.02
#